data_db609c231f9cdc2ed87a06316f356857
#
_entry.id   db609c231f9cdc2ed87a06316f356857
#
_cell.length_a   1.000
_cell.length_b   1.000
_cell.length_c   1.000
_cell.angle_alpha   90.00
_cell.angle_beta   90.00
_cell.angle_gamma   90.00
#
_symmetry.space_group_name_H-M   'P 1'
#
loop_
_entity.id
_entity.type
_entity.pdbx_description
1 polymer ?
#
loop_
_entity_poly.entity_id
_entity_poly.type
_entity_poly.pdbx_seq_one_letter_code
_entity_poly.pdbx_strand_id
1 'polypeptide(L)'
;EDKNFFKHSGVDFLSVGRAIVTNLGRMGTNQRLVGASTITQQIAKNFLLTNETSLNRKIKEAILAFRIERALSKGRILELYLNEIYLGMGSYGVAAAALNYFNKPLNELTVSETAYLAGLPKAPNNYHPIKEYKAAKKRRNYVISRMFANGYITSSEATKAKKVPLIVRRRSGPSIAEAGYFVEEVRRELIQRFGEKKLYGGGLS
;
A
#
# COMPACT_ATOMS: atom_id res chain seq x y z
N GLU A 1 7.40 -6.10 2.30
CA GLU A 1 7.83 -5.22 1.21
C GLU A 1 9.28 -4.74 1.41
N ASP A 2 9.62 -4.11 2.52
CA ASP A 2 10.93 -3.52 2.80
C ASP A 2 11.41 -3.94 4.19
N LYS A 3 12.12 -5.07 4.26
CA LYS A 3 12.54 -5.67 5.52
C LYS A 3 13.50 -4.78 6.31
N ASN A 4 14.32 -4.01 5.62
CA ASN A 4 15.39 -3.20 6.19
C ASN A 4 15.01 -1.71 6.27
N PHE A 5 13.72 -1.37 6.16
CA PHE A 5 13.23 0.01 6.07
C PHE A 5 13.88 0.95 7.10
N PHE A 6 13.98 0.53 8.36
CA PHE A 6 14.57 1.34 9.43
C PHE A 6 16.11 1.39 9.43
N LYS A 7 16.79 0.67 8.50
CA LYS A 7 18.24 0.52 8.50
C LYS A 7 18.94 1.19 7.32
N HIS A 8 18.22 1.48 6.22
CA HIS A 8 18.79 2.14 5.04
C HIS A 8 18.32 3.59 4.91
N SER A 9 19.03 4.40 4.11
CA SER A 9 18.75 5.82 3.86
C SER A 9 18.11 6.03 2.48
N GLY A 10 16.95 5.40 2.21
CA GLY A 10 16.19 5.56 0.98
C GLY A 10 16.35 4.43 -0.03
N VAL A 11 17.52 3.86 -0.18
CA VAL A 11 17.81 2.70 -1.07
C VAL A 11 18.47 1.59 -0.27
N ASP A 12 17.95 0.37 -0.37
CA ASP A 12 18.58 -0.83 0.21
C ASP A 12 19.49 -1.50 -0.82
N PHE A 13 20.77 -1.11 -0.84
CA PHE A 13 21.77 -1.64 -1.77
C PHE A 13 21.96 -3.14 -1.65
N LEU A 14 21.85 -3.72 -0.45
CA LEU A 14 21.95 -5.17 -0.24
C LEU A 14 20.76 -5.91 -0.90
N SER A 15 19.57 -5.35 -0.79
CA SER A 15 18.39 -5.92 -1.45
C SER A 15 18.44 -5.74 -2.96
N VAL A 16 19.02 -4.65 -3.46
CA VAL A 16 19.27 -4.44 -4.90
C VAL A 16 20.26 -5.49 -5.43
N GLY A 17 21.41 -5.67 -4.77
CA GLY A 17 22.39 -6.69 -5.15
C GLY A 17 21.80 -8.09 -5.17
N ARG A 18 21.04 -8.46 -4.13
CA ARG A 18 20.34 -9.74 -4.07
C ARG A 18 19.33 -9.92 -5.20
N ALA A 19 18.56 -8.87 -5.53
CA ALA A 19 17.60 -8.91 -6.61
C ALA A 19 18.29 -9.09 -7.98
N ILE A 20 19.42 -8.43 -8.22
CA ILE A 20 20.22 -8.60 -9.44
C ILE A 20 20.67 -10.05 -9.59
N VAL A 21 21.32 -10.63 -8.58
CA VAL A 21 21.78 -12.03 -8.60
C VAL A 21 20.62 -12.99 -8.83
N THR A 22 19.49 -12.78 -8.12
CA THR A 22 18.31 -13.63 -8.30
C THR A 22 17.71 -13.51 -9.70
N ASN A 23 17.67 -12.31 -10.26
CA ASN A 23 17.11 -12.06 -11.59
C ASN A 23 18.00 -12.59 -12.71
N LEU A 24 19.33 -12.55 -12.55
CA LEU A 24 20.26 -13.22 -13.47
C LEU A 24 19.99 -14.72 -13.52
N GLY A 25 19.79 -15.36 -12.37
CA GLY A 25 19.44 -16.80 -12.33
C GLY A 25 18.05 -17.14 -12.89
N ARG A 26 17.20 -16.13 -13.13
CA ARG A 26 15.86 -16.27 -13.73
C ARG A 26 15.80 -15.88 -15.21
N MET A 27 16.88 -15.37 -15.76
CA MET A 27 16.95 -15.06 -17.20
C MET A 27 16.72 -16.35 -18.02
N GLY A 28 15.81 -16.25 -18.97
CA GLY A 28 15.36 -17.43 -19.76
C GLY A 28 14.25 -18.27 -19.12
N THR A 29 13.76 -17.91 -17.92
CA THR A 29 12.61 -18.57 -17.30
C THR A 29 11.37 -17.64 -17.33
N ASN A 30 10.15 -18.22 -17.32
CA ASN A 30 8.90 -17.45 -17.22
C ASN A 30 8.64 -16.90 -15.80
N GLN A 31 9.66 -16.85 -14.92
CA GLN A 31 9.50 -16.37 -13.57
C GLN A 31 9.54 -14.84 -13.53
N ARG A 32 8.63 -14.24 -12.74
CA ARG A 32 8.64 -12.79 -12.50
C ARG A 32 9.93 -12.34 -11.83
N LEU A 33 10.48 -11.23 -12.32
CA LEU A 33 11.65 -10.59 -11.73
C LEU A 33 11.34 -10.12 -10.28
N VAL A 34 12.35 -10.22 -9.43
CA VAL A 34 12.30 -9.75 -8.05
C VAL A 34 12.56 -8.25 -8.03
N GLY A 35 11.64 -7.48 -7.45
CA GLY A 35 11.84 -6.07 -7.20
C GLY A 35 12.60 -5.82 -5.89
N ALA A 36 13.38 -4.75 -5.85
CA ALA A 36 14.12 -4.30 -4.67
C ALA A 36 13.82 -2.83 -4.34
N SER A 37 12.67 -2.30 -4.77
CA SER A 37 12.29 -0.93 -4.45
C SER A 37 11.88 -0.81 -2.98
N THR A 38 12.43 0.18 -2.29
CA THR A 38 12.11 0.48 -0.89
C THR A 38 10.75 1.20 -0.77
N ILE A 39 10.22 1.28 0.45
CA ILE A 39 9.02 2.07 0.77
C ILE A 39 9.23 3.53 0.35
N THR A 40 10.38 4.12 0.65
CA THR A 40 10.68 5.52 0.29
C THR A 40 10.73 5.72 -1.23
N GLN A 41 11.27 4.77 -2.00
CA GLN A 41 11.22 4.81 -3.46
C GLN A 41 9.80 4.67 -4.01
N GLN A 42 8.94 3.90 -3.35
CA GLN A 42 7.52 3.78 -3.74
C GLN A 42 6.78 5.11 -3.50
N ILE A 43 7.04 5.80 -2.40
CA ILE A 43 6.53 7.16 -2.15
C ILE A 43 7.02 8.10 -3.25
N ALA A 44 8.32 8.17 -3.52
CA ALA A 44 8.89 9.03 -4.56
C ALA A 44 8.22 8.78 -5.92
N LYS A 45 7.99 7.51 -6.26
CA LYS A 45 7.28 7.12 -7.49
C LYS A 45 5.83 7.64 -7.51
N ASN A 46 5.09 7.43 -6.44
CA ASN A 46 3.64 7.69 -6.42
C ASN A 46 3.31 9.19 -6.37
N PHE A 47 4.13 9.98 -5.69
CA PHE A 47 3.87 11.40 -5.46
C PHE A 47 4.55 12.34 -6.44
N LEU A 48 5.70 11.95 -6.99
CA LEU A 48 6.61 12.91 -7.62
C LEU A 48 6.95 12.58 -9.06
N LEU A 49 6.54 11.43 -9.58
CA LEU A 49 6.97 10.97 -10.89
C LEU A 49 5.82 10.52 -11.79
N THR A 50 5.98 10.72 -13.09
CA THR A 50 5.06 10.25 -14.13
C THR A 50 5.14 8.72 -14.30
N ASN A 51 4.13 8.11 -14.93
CA ASN A 51 4.02 6.65 -15.09
C ASN A 51 4.97 6.03 -16.13
N GLU A 52 5.95 6.78 -16.63
CA GLU A 52 6.94 6.27 -17.59
C GLU A 52 7.83 5.19 -16.96
N THR A 53 8.05 4.09 -17.69
CA THR A 53 8.97 3.04 -17.27
C THR A 53 10.32 3.23 -17.93
N SER A 54 11.22 4.01 -17.33
CA SER A 54 12.56 4.26 -17.87
C SER A 54 13.64 4.14 -16.78
N LEU A 55 14.87 3.86 -17.17
CA LEU A 55 16.03 3.91 -16.29
C LEU A 55 16.21 5.29 -15.65
N ASN A 56 15.97 6.36 -16.44
CA ASN A 56 16.03 7.74 -15.94
C ASN A 56 15.04 7.97 -14.79
N ARG A 57 13.81 7.44 -14.90
CA ARG A 57 12.85 7.49 -13.82
C ARG A 57 13.37 6.77 -12.57
N LYS A 58 14.02 5.60 -12.74
CA LYS A 58 14.56 4.83 -11.61
C LYS A 58 15.69 5.56 -10.88
N ILE A 59 16.52 6.30 -11.61
CA ILE A 59 17.53 7.19 -11.02
C ILE A 59 16.87 8.33 -10.25
N LYS A 60 15.86 8.98 -10.84
CA LYS A 60 15.09 10.05 -10.16
C LYS A 60 14.42 9.53 -8.88
N GLU A 61 13.81 8.32 -8.91
CA GLU A 61 13.24 7.69 -7.72
C GLU A 61 14.29 7.54 -6.60
N ALA A 62 15.50 7.08 -6.92
CA ALA A 62 16.56 6.91 -5.94
C ALA A 62 17.02 8.25 -5.36
N ILE A 63 17.25 9.27 -6.20
CA ILE A 63 17.64 10.61 -5.75
C ILE A 63 16.57 11.23 -4.85
N LEU A 64 15.29 11.12 -5.25
CA LEU A 64 14.18 11.63 -4.44
C LEU A 64 14.03 10.86 -3.14
N ALA A 65 14.23 9.54 -3.13
CA ALA A 65 14.22 8.75 -1.91
C ALA A 65 15.28 9.23 -0.91
N PHE A 66 16.50 9.52 -1.34
CA PHE A 66 17.52 10.11 -0.48
C PHE A 66 17.12 11.51 0.05
N ARG A 67 16.50 12.35 -0.78
CA ARG A 67 16.04 13.68 -0.34
C ARG A 67 14.91 13.56 0.69
N ILE A 68 13.95 12.66 0.48
CA ILE A 68 12.85 12.39 1.41
C ILE A 68 13.40 11.92 2.76
N GLU A 69 14.36 11.00 2.76
CA GLU A 69 14.97 10.48 3.99
C GLU A 69 15.80 11.52 4.77
N ARG A 70 16.31 12.55 4.08
CA ARG A 70 16.96 13.68 4.73
C ARG A 70 15.98 14.67 5.34
N ALA A 71 14.79 14.81 4.73
CA ALA A 71 13.79 15.78 5.13
C ALA A 71 12.80 15.23 6.18
N LEU A 72 12.54 13.92 6.19
CA LEU A 72 11.51 13.29 7.01
C LEU A 72 12.07 12.14 7.83
N SER A 73 11.54 11.96 9.03
CA SER A 73 11.83 10.78 9.85
C SER A 73 11.24 9.50 9.24
N LYS A 74 11.83 8.35 9.56
CA LYS A 74 11.31 7.03 9.15
C LYS A 74 9.84 6.82 9.52
N GLY A 75 9.44 7.26 10.71
CA GLY A 75 8.04 7.21 11.15
C GLY A 75 7.13 8.01 10.23
N ARG A 76 7.52 9.23 9.87
CA ARG A 76 6.73 10.08 8.97
C ARG A 76 6.65 9.53 7.55
N ILE A 77 7.74 8.96 7.05
CA ILE A 77 7.76 8.29 5.74
C ILE A 77 6.80 7.09 5.74
N LEU A 78 6.84 6.26 6.79
CA LEU A 78 5.94 5.11 6.90
C LEU A 78 4.47 5.53 7.02
N GLU A 79 4.19 6.58 7.78
CA GLU A 79 2.84 7.16 7.90
C GLU A 79 2.31 7.62 6.55
N LEU A 80 3.09 8.38 5.79
CA LEU A 80 2.73 8.81 4.43
C LEU A 80 2.47 7.61 3.52
N TYR A 81 3.34 6.60 3.56
CA TYR A 81 3.16 5.38 2.78
C TYR A 81 1.84 4.67 3.12
N LEU A 82 1.57 4.46 4.40
CA LEU A 82 0.37 3.75 4.84
C LEU A 82 -0.93 4.53 4.57
N ASN A 83 -0.86 5.85 4.49
CA ASN A 83 -2.01 6.68 4.17
C ASN A 83 -2.34 6.72 2.66
N GLU A 84 -1.34 6.49 1.79
CA GLU A 84 -1.49 6.74 0.36
C GLU A 84 -1.42 5.48 -0.51
N ILE A 85 -0.86 4.38 0.02
CA ILE A 85 -0.66 3.19 -0.79
C ILE A 85 -1.98 2.61 -1.30
N TYR A 86 -2.02 2.32 -2.60
CA TYR A 86 -3.17 1.65 -3.20
C TYR A 86 -3.24 0.18 -2.77
N LEU A 87 -4.37 -0.22 -2.22
CA LEU A 87 -4.61 -1.54 -1.65
C LEU A 87 -5.70 -2.33 -2.37
N GLY A 88 -6.10 -1.89 -3.56
CA GLY A 88 -7.17 -2.54 -4.34
C GLY A 88 -8.56 -2.06 -3.95
N MET A 89 -9.55 -2.44 -4.76
CA MET A 89 -10.97 -2.11 -4.56
C MET A 89 -11.23 -0.60 -4.35
N GLY A 90 -10.47 0.27 -5.03
CA GLY A 90 -10.58 1.72 -4.87
C GLY A 90 -10.07 2.25 -3.53
N SER A 91 -9.35 1.45 -2.74
CA SER A 91 -8.87 1.84 -1.43
C SER A 91 -7.46 2.40 -1.50
N TYR A 92 -7.29 3.65 -1.13
CA TYR A 92 -6.02 4.32 -0.92
C TYR A 92 -5.82 4.51 0.58
N GLY A 93 -4.69 4.04 1.08
CA GLY A 93 -4.34 3.99 2.49
C GLY A 93 -5.01 2.86 3.29
N VAL A 94 -4.35 2.53 4.41
CA VAL A 94 -4.75 1.37 5.24
C VAL A 94 -6.08 1.59 5.96
N ALA A 95 -6.41 2.83 6.33
CA ALA A 95 -7.67 3.15 6.99
C ALA A 95 -8.88 2.95 6.05
N ALA A 96 -8.79 3.47 4.82
CA ALA A 96 -9.82 3.24 3.80
C ALA A 96 -9.96 1.76 3.46
N ALA A 97 -8.84 1.04 3.36
CA ALA A 97 -8.84 -0.40 3.11
C ALA A 97 -9.50 -1.19 4.26
N ALA A 98 -9.21 -0.84 5.52
CA ALA A 98 -9.83 -1.48 6.69
C ALA A 98 -11.36 -1.34 6.67
N LEU A 99 -11.86 -0.16 6.35
CA LEU A 99 -13.30 0.10 6.20
C LEU A 99 -13.89 -0.63 5.01
N ASN A 100 -13.24 -0.58 3.83
CA ASN A 100 -13.79 -1.16 2.61
C ASN A 100 -13.76 -2.70 2.62
N TYR A 101 -12.73 -3.31 3.20
CA TYR A 101 -12.60 -4.77 3.23
C TYR A 101 -13.31 -5.41 4.43
N PHE A 102 -13.28 -4.77 5.60
CA PHE A 102 -13.71 -5.40 6.85
C PHE A 102 -14.80 -4.64 7.59
N ASN A 103 -15.13 -3.42 7.13
CA ASN A 103 -16.05 -2.49 7.83
C ASN A 103 -15.63 -2.26 9.29
N LYS A 104 -14.31 -2.07 9.51
CA LYS A 104 -13.70 -1.88 10.82
C LYS A 104 -12.72 -0.72 10.81
N PRO A 105 -12.57 0.03 11.91
CA PRO A 105 -11.45 0.91 12.11
C PRO A 105 -10.15 0.10 12.33
N LEU A 106 -8.99 0.75 12.19
CA LEU A 106 -7.68 0.07 12.25
C LEU A 106 -7.41 -0.66 13.56
N ASN A 107 -7.84 -0.10 14.68
CA ASN A 107 -7.65 -0.66 16.03
C ASN A 107 -8.49 -1.92 16.32
N GLU A 108 -9.48 -2.22 15.50
CA GLU A 108 -10.33 -3.41 15.62
C GLU A 108 -9.91 -4.55 14.68
N LEU A 109 -8.89 -4.32 13.87
CA LEU A 109 -8.40 -5.34 12.95
C LEU A 109 -7.73 -6.49 13.70
N THR A 110 -8.11 -7.71 13.35
CA THR A 110 -7.44 -8.93 13.82
C THR A 110 -6.08 -9.11 13.14
N VAL A 111 -5.21 -9.93 13.70
CA VAL A 111 -3.92 -10.32 13.10
C VAL A 111 -4.10 -10.83 11.66
N SER A 112 -5.16 -11.60 11.41
CA SER A 112 -5.48 -12.13 10.09
C SER A 112 -5.82 -11.03 9.08
N GLU A 113 -6.63 -10.06 9.48
CA GLU A 113 -7.07 -8.93 8.66
C GLU A 113 -5.90 -7.96 8.40
N THR A 114 -5.13 -7.62 9.43
CA THR A 114 -3.92 -6.81 9.31
C THR A 114 -2.90 -7.44 8.36
N ALA A 115 -2.65 -8.75 8.50
CA ALA A 115 -1.74 -9.48 7.63
C ALA A 115 -2.22 -9.53 6.17
N TYR A 116 -3.53 -9.57 5.94
CA TYR A 116 -4.09 -9.48 4.60
C TYR A 116 -3.84 -8.10 3.98
N LEU A 117 -4.18 -7.00 4.67
CA LEU A 117 -3.92 -5.64 4.20
C LEU A 117 -2.42 -5.42 3.92
N ALA A 118 -1.54 -5.84 4.82
CA ALA A 118 -0.09 -5.76 4.63
C ALA A 118 0.44 -6.61 3.44
N GLY A 119 -0.34 -7.57 2.99
CA GLY A 119 -0.02 -8.38 1.82
C GLY A 119 -0.33 -7.72 0.48
N LEU A 120 -1.25 -6.75 0.45
CA LEU A 120 -1.81 -6.16 -0.77
C LEU A 120 -0.86 -5.26 -1.58
N PRO A 121 0.04 -4.45 -0.97
CA PRO A 121 0.90 -3.52 -1.74
C PRO A 121 1.67 -4.17 -2.87
N LYS A 122 2.03 -5.44 -2.74
CA LYS A 122 2.77 -6.19 -3.76
C LYS A 122 2.02 -6.30 -5.10
N ALA A 123 0.73 -6.56 -5.06
CA ALA A 123 -0.12 -6.72 -6.24
C ALA A 123 -1.61 -6.74 -5.83
N PRO A 124 -2.22 -5.60 -5.54
CA PRO A 124 -3.56 -5.54 -4.96
C PRO A 124 -4.61 -6.28 -5.81
N ASN A 125 -4.54 -6.14 -7.13
CA ASN A 125 -5.51 -6.75 -8.04
C ASN A 125 -5.36 -8.28 -8.13
N ASN A 126 -4.15 -8.82 -7.90
CA ASN A 126 -3.89 -10.28 -7.94
C ASN A 126 -4.29 -10.99 -6.64
N TYR A 127 -4.60 -10.23 -5.60
CA TYR A 127 -5.01 -10.75 -4.28
C TYR A 127 -6.42 -10.31 -3.91
N HIS A 128 -7.29 -10.15 -4.92
CA HIS A 128 -8.67 -9.79 -4.69
C HIS A 128 -9.38 -10.88 -3.86
N PRO A 129 -9.99 -10.53 -2.71
CA PRO A 129 -10.42 -11.53 -1.70
C PRO A 129 -11.60 -12.39 -2.13
N ILE A 130 -12.34 -11.98 -3.17
CA ILE A 130 -13.46 -12.74 -3.73
C ILE A 130 -13.03 -13.43 -5.04
N LYS A 131 -12.50 -12.66 -6.01
CA LYS A 131 -12.14 -13.20 -7.34
C LYS A 131 -10.93 -14.13 -7.28
N GLU A 132 -9.94 -13.80 -6.45
CA GLU A 132 -8.66 -14.48 -6.32
C GLU A 132 -8.45 -15.01 -4.88
N TYR A 133 -9.51 -15.60 -4.29
CA TYR A 133 -9.53 -16.01 -2.88
C TYR A 133 -8.34 -16.90 -2.48
N LYS A 134 -8.01 -17.89 -3.32
CA LYS A 134 -6.89 -18.82 -3.02
C LYS A 134 -5.55 -18.07 -2.97
N ALA A 135 -5.30 -17.18 -3.91
CA ALA A 135 -4.09 -16.36 -3.97
C ALA A 135 -4.05 -15.36 -2.80
N ALA A 136 -5.16 -14.71 -2.50
CA ALA A 136 -5.33 -13.79 -1.38
C ALA A 136 -5.04 -14.48 -0.03
N LYS A 137 -5.63 -15.65 0.22
CA LYS A 137 -5.40 -16.44 1.43
C LYS A 137 -3.95 -16.92 1.53
N LYS A 138 -3.35 -17.38 0.44
CA LYS A 138 -1.94 -17.79 0.39
C LYS A 138 -1.03 -16.61 0.73
N ARG A 139 -1.29 -15.41 0.17
CA ARG A 139 -0.51 -14.20 0.43
C ARG A 139 -0.64 -13.76 1.89
N ARG A 140 -1.86 -13.72 2.46
CA ARG A 140 -2.10 -13.45 3.88
C ARG A 140 -1.30 -14.41 4.77
N ASN A 141 -1.40 -15.70 4.52
CA ASN A 141 -0.73 -16.72 5.32
C ASN A 141 0.81 -16.61 5.24
N TYR A 142 1.35 -16.22 4.08
CA TYR A 142 2.75 -15.86 3.94
C TYR A 142 3.14 -14.69 4.86
N VAL A 143 2.33 -13.61 4.88
CA VAL A 143 2.59 -12.46 5.77
C VAL A 143 2.55 -12.88 7.23
N ILE A 144 1.53 -13.66 7.66
CA ILE A 144 1.46 -14.21 9.03
C ILE A 144 2.72 -15.00 9.37
N SER A 145 3.21 -15.85 8.45
CA SER A 145 4.45 -16.60 8.67
C SER A 145 5.67 -15.67 8.83
N ARG A 146 5.71 -14.56 8.10
CA ARG A 146 6.78 -13.56 8.23
C ARG A 146 6.68 -12.77 9.54
N MET A 147 5.46 -12.44 10.00
CA MET A 147 5.24 -11.81 11.30
C MET A 147 5.77 -12.70 12.44
N PHE A 148 5.45 -13.98 12.41
CA PHE A 148 5.98 -14.95 13.37
C PHE A 148 7.52 -15.08 13.30
N ALA A 149 8.07 -15.28 12.10
CA ALA A 149 9.51 -15.43 11.90
C ALA A 149 10.34 -14.19 12.30
N ASN A 150 9.73 -13.01 12.38
CA ASN A 150 10.37 -11.79 12.84
C ASN A 150 9.99 -11.42 14.28
N GLY A 151 9.29 -12.28 15.03
CA GLY A 151 8.97 -12.09 16.44
C GLY A 151 7.84 -11.11 16.75
N TYR A 152 7.04 -10.70 15.77
CA TYR A 152 5.92 -9.77 15.97
C TYR A 152 4.68 -10.44 16.56
N ILE A 153 4.53 -11.74 16.38
CA ILE A 153 3.44 -12.56 16.93
C ILE A 153 3.97 -13.91 17.41
N THR A 154 3.26 -14.52 18.34
CA THR A 154 3.54 -15.87 18.85
C THR A 154 3.15 -16.97 17.87
N SER A 155 3.65 -18.18 18.07
CA SER A 155 3.27 -19.36 17.28
C SER A 155 1.78 -19.67 17.39
N SER A 156 1.20 -19.49 18.59
CA SER A 156 -0.24 -19.68 18.83
C SER A 156 -1.08 -18.71 18.03
N GLU A 157 -0.74 -17.41 18.07
CA GLU A 157 -1.42 -16.37 17.28
C GLU A 157 -1.29 -16.62 15.77
N ALA A 158 -0.12 -17.00 15.30
CA ALA A 158 0.10 -17.32 13.88
C ALA A 158 -0.78 -18.50 13.44
N THR A 159 -0.86 -19.55 14.26
CA THR A 159 -1.67 -20.74 13.98
C THR A 159 -3.15 -20.39 13.96
N LYS A 160 -3.63 -19.66 14.96
CA LYS A 160 -5.03 -19.18 15.03
C LYS A 160 -5.37 -18.31 13.84
N ALA A 161 -4.54 -17.31 13.52
CA ALA A 161 -4.78 -16.37 12.43
C ALA A 161 -4.83 -17.05 11.04
N LYS A 162 -4.03 -18.09 10.78
CA LYS A 162 -4.07 -18.87 9.53
C LYS A 162 -5.32 -19.71 9.37
N LYS A 163 -5.91 -20.20 10.47
CA LYS A 163 -7.16 -21.00 10.45
C LYS A 163 -8.39 -20.18 10.12
N VAL A 164 -8.39 -18.88 10.47
CA VAL A 164 -9.53 -17.99 10.19
C VAL A 164 -9.75 -17.86 8.68
N PRO A 165 -10.99 -18.04 8.18
CA PRO A 165 -11.30 -17.76 6.77
C PRO A 165 -11.11 -16.27 6.46
N LEU A 166 -10.72 -15.96 5.21
CA LEU A 166 -10.66 -14.58 4.74
C LEU A 166 -12.06 -14.14 4.32
N ILE A 167 -12.77 -13.46 5.22
CA ILE A 167 -14.11 -12.96 4.98
C ILE A 167 -14.04 -11.44 4.83
N VAL A 168 -14.57 -10.93 3.73
CA VAL A 168 -14.69 -9.51 3.46
C VAL A 168 -16.12 -9.09 3.78
N ARG A 169 -16.26 -8.10 4.64
CA ARG A 169 -17.53 -7.46 4.98
C ARG A 169 -17.55 -6.09 4.32
N ARG A 170 -18.00 -6.04 3.08
CA ARG A 170 -18.13 -4.74 2.40
C ARG A 170 -19.03 -3.83 3.22
N ARG A 171 -18.57 -2.60 3.41
CA ARG A 171 -19.44 -1.54 3.89
C ARG A 171 -20.58 -1.41 2.89
N SER A 172 -21.82 -1.62 3.33
CA SER A 172 -23.01 -1.14 2.63
C SER A 172 -22.98 0.37 2.76
N GLY A 173 -22.25 1.04 1.88
CA GLY A 173 -22.23 2.51 1.86
C GLY A 173 -23.60 3.04 1.47
N PRO A 174 -23.91 4.31 1.78
CA PRO A 174 -25.03 4.99 1.18
C PRO A 174 -24.99 4.78 -0.34
N SER A 175 -26.16 4.68 -0.96
CA SER A 175 -26.24 4.45 -2.39
C SER A 175 -25.42 5.52 -3.13
N ILE A 176 -24.92 5.21 -4.33
CA ILE A 176 -24.19 6.18 -5.18
C ILE A 176 -25.04 7.46 -5.37
N ALA A 177 -26.35 7.35 -5.32
CA ALA A 177 -27.28 8.47 -5.37
C ALA A 177 -27.15 9.43 -4.15
N GLU A 178 -26.99 8.88 -2.93
CA GLU A 178 -26.81 9.69 -1.72
C GLU A 178 -25.41 10.33 -1.67
N ALA A 179 -24.38 9.60 -2.12
CA ALA A 179 -23.03 10.15 -2.25
C ALA A 179 -22.98 11.28 -3.30
N GLY A 180 -23.70 11.13 -4.42
CA GLY A 180 -23.80 12.16 -5.46
C GLY A 180 -24.43 13.45 -4.96
N TYR A 181 -25.51 13.36 -4.18
CA TYR A 181 -26.15 14.51 -3.56
C TYR A 181 -25.23 15.22 -2.56
N PHE A 182 -24.56 14.47 -1.69
CA PHE A 182 -23.60 15.02 -0.73
C PHE A 182 -22.42 15.73 -1.41
N VAL A 183 -21.84 15.11 -2.43
CA VAL A 183 -20.74 15.71 -3.21
C VAL A 183 -21.18 17.00 -3.90
N GLU A 184 -22.38 17.03 -4.46
CA GLU A 184 -22.92 18.24 -5.10
C GLU A 184 -23.20 19.35 -4.10
N GLU A 185 -23.68 19.04 -2.90
CA GLU A 185 -23.91 20.02 -1.84
C GLU A 185 -22.58 20.62 -1.34
N VAL A 186 -21.57 19.77 -1.10
CA VAL A 186 -20.21 20.22 -0.75
C VAL A 186 -19.62 21.09 -1.87
N ARG A 187 -19.81 20.71 -3.14
CA ARG A 187 -19.36 21.50 -4.29
C ARG A 187 -19.99 22.87 -4.31
N ARG A 188 -21.30 22.99 -4.10
CA ARG A 188 -22.03 24.25 -4.05
C ARG A 188 -21.52 25.14 -2.91
N GLU A 189 -21.35 24.58 -1.72
CA GLU A 189 -20.84 25.32 -0.57
C GLU A 189 -19.41 25.84 -0.82
N LEU A 190 -18.54 25.03 -1.41
CA LEU A 190 -17.18 25.44 -1.76
C LEU A 190 -17.16 26.53 -2.82
N ILE A 191 -18.01 26.45 -3.85
CA ILE A 191 -18.17 27.50 -4.86
C ILE A 191 -18.65 28.81 -4.21
N GLN A 192 -19.62 28.73 -3.31
CA GLN A 192 -20.16 29.90 -2.61
C GLN A 192 -19.10 30.56 -1.71
N ARG A 193 -18.27 29.77 -1.02
CA ARG A 193 -17.23 30.28 -0.11
C ARG A 193 -15.97 30.78 -0.81
N PHE A 194 -15.53 30.11 -1.86
CA PHE A 194 -14.21 30.32 -2.47
C PHE A 194 -14.26 30.77 -3.94
N GLY A 195 -15.42 30.68 -4.58
CA GLY A 195 -15.60 30.94 -6.00
C GLY A 195 -15.12 29.80 -6.90
N GLU A 196 -15.77 29.65 -8.05
CA GLU A 196 -15.52 28.56 -9.00
C GLU A 196 -14.07 28.53 -9.51
N LYS A 197 -13.49 29.72 -9.75
CA LYS A 197 -12.13 29.85 -10.26
C LYS A 197 -11.05 29.35 -9.31
N LYS A 198 -11.23 29.53 -7.99
CA LYS A 198 -10.33 29.00 -6.96
C LYS A 198 -10.53 27.51 -6.75
N LEU A 199 -11.78 27.03 -6.80
CA LEU A 199 -12.07 25.61 -6.60
C LEU A 199 -11.44 24.73 -7.69
N TYR A 200 -11.47 25.15 -8.94
CA TYR A 200 -11.02 24.33 -10.06
C TYR A 200 -9.64 24.72 -10.60
N GLY A 201 -9.09 25.87 -10.25
CA GLY A 201 -7.87 26.40 -10.87
C GLY A 201 -6.66 26.62 -9.96
N GLY A 202 -6.78 26.54 -8.63
CA GLY A 202 -5.69 27.00 -7.78
C GLY A 202 -5.43 26.28 -6.47
N GLY A 203 -6.22 25.29 -6.13
CA GLY A 203 -6.15 24.69 -4.78
C GLY A 203 -6.65 25.64 -3.67
N LEU A 204 -7.25 25.08 -2.67
CA LEU A 204 -7.68 25.77 -1.45
C LEU A 204 -6.46 25.91 -0.53
N SER A 205 -5.82 27.05 -0.48
CA SER A 205 -4.81 27.44 0.50
C SER A 205 -5.46 28.29 1.60
#